data_95c4166b4cc574faee7f3aa1b74881cc
#
_entry.id   95c4166b4cc574faee7f3aa1b74881cc
#
_cell.length_a   1.000
_cell.length_b   1.000
_cell.length_c   1.000
_cell.angle_alpha   90.00
_cell.angle_beta   90.00
_cell.angle_gamma   90.00
#
_symmetry.space_group_name_H-M   'P 1'
#
loop_
_entity.id
_entity.type
_entity.pdbx_description
1 polymer ?
#
loop_
_entity_poly.entity_id
_entity_poly.type
_entity_poly.pdbx_seq_one_letter_code
_entity_poly.pdbx_strand_id
1 'polypeptide(L)'
;EATVSGNFGRIMEWADEFRTLGVRTNADTPADTKKAVELGAEGIGLCRTEHMFFEPDRIPKIRKMILSKTVEGRVAALDELLVFQKADFKAMYEALEGRPMTVRYLDPPLHEFLPTEEEDIKALAEDMHMTVEEIKETCAALHEFNPMMGHRGCRLAVTYPEIARMQTR
;
A
#
# COMPACT_ATOMS: atom_id res chain seq x y z
N GLU A 1 1.76 13.40 -23.40
CA GLU A 1 1.16 12.13 -22.99
C GLU A 1 1.69 11.00 -23.88
N ALA A 2 2.05 9.87 -23.28
CA ALA A 2 2.41 8.67 -24.02
C ALA A 2 1.16 8.13 -24.72
N THR A 3 1.18 8.07 -26.04
CA THR A 3 0.08 7.52 -26.82
C THR A 3 0.58 6.35 -27.66
N VAL A 4 -0.13 5.23 -27.62
CA VAL A 4 0.15 4.07 -28.46
C VAL A 4 -0.61 4.26 -29.77
N SER A 5 -0.13 5.19 -30.63
CA SER A 5 -0.79 5.56 -31.87
C SER A 5 0.22 5.89 -32.99
N GLY A 6 -0.26 6.02 -34.22
CA GLY A 6 0.55 6.34 -35.38
C GLY A 6 1.66 5.31 -35.64
N ASN A 7 2.83 5.76 -36.02
CA ASN A 7 3.97 4.87 -36.31
C ASN A 7 4.46 4.09 -35.09
N PHE A 8 4.41 4.70 -33.90
CA PHE A 8 4.74 3.99 -32.67
C PHE A 8 3.76 2.85 -32.40
N GLY A 9 2.46 3.08 -32.58
CA GLY A 9 1.43 2.03 -32.46
C GLY A 9 1.68 0.87 -33.42
N ARG A 10 2.06 1.15 -34.67
CA ARG A 10 2.40 0.10 -35.65
C ARG A 10 3.61 -0.75 -35.22
N ILE A 11 4.63 -0.11 -34.65
CA ILE A 11 5.80 -0.84 -34.13
C ILE A 11 5.38 -1.73 -32.95
N MET A 12 4.50 -1.25 -32.08
CA MET A 12 3.98 -2.05 -30.96
C MET A 12 3.12 -3.24 -31.45
N GLU A 13 2.29 -3.05 -32.49
CA GLU A 13 1.55 -4.16 -33.12
C GLU A 13 2.50 -5.23 -33.68
N TRP A 14 3.56 -4.83 -34.39
CA TRP A 14 4.57 -5.77 -34.85
C TRP A 14 5.30 -6.47 -33.70
N ALA A 15 5.63 -5.77 -32.63
CA ALA A 15 6.23 -6.38 -31.45
C ALA A 15 5.30 -7.43 -30.82
N ASP A 16 4.00 -7.18 -30.80
CA ASP A 16 3.00 -8.12 -30.28
C ASP A 16 2.88 -9.42 -31.10
N GLU A 17 3.16 -9.37 -32.41
CA GLU A 17 3.20 -10.55 -33.26
C GLU A 17 4.35 -11.52 -32.89
N PHE A 18 5.45 -11.00 -32.36
CA PHE A 18 6.66 -11.79 -32.07
C PHE A 18 6.85 -12.12 -30.58
N ARG A 19 6.29 -11.33 -29.67
CA ARG A 19 6.44 -11.56 -28.24
C ARG A 19 5.67 -12.81 -27.80
N THR A 20 6.24 -13.52 -26.84
CA THR A 20 5.61 -14.66 -26.18
C THR A 20 5.24 -14.38 -24.72
N LEU A 21 5.83 -13.34 -24.13
CA LEU A 21 5.59 -12.95 -22.74
C LEU A 21 4.51 -11.87 -22.66
N GLY A 22 3.66 -11.98 -21.65
CA GLY A 22 2.69 -10.94 -21.31
C GLY A 22 3.38 -9.74 -20.65
N VAL A 23 2.88 -8.53 -20.93
CA VAL A 23 3.39 -7.28 -20.35
C VAL A 23 2.45 -6.80 -19.26
N ARG A 24 2.96 -6.70 -18.03
CA ARG A 24 2.25 -6.16 -16.87
C ARG A 24 2.92 -4.89 -16.39
N THR A 25 2.14 -3.95 -15.87
CA THR A 25 2.64 -2.70 -15.33
C THR A 25 2.47 -2.64 -13.82
N ASN A 26 3.06 -1.62 -13.19
CA ASN A 26 2.77 -1.30 -11.79
C ASN A 26 1.62 -0.29 -11.74
N ALA A 27 0.64 -0.54 -10.88
CA ALA A 27 -0.42 0.41 -10.58
C ALA A 27 -0.92 0.19 -9.15
N ASP A 28 -1.20 1.27 -8.45
CA ASP A 28 -1.56 1.26 -7.03
C ASP A 28 -2.95 1.88 -6.80
N THR A 29 -3.56 2.46 -7.83
CA THR A 29 -4.89 3.07 -7.80
C THR A 29 -5.81 2.54 -8.90
N PRO A 30 -7.14 2.59 -8.73
CA PRO A 30 -8.09 2.24 -9.79
C PRO A 30 -7.92 3.08 -11.06
N ALA A 31 -7.59 4.36 -10.94
CA ALA A 31 -7.39 5.26 -12.07
C ALA A 31 -6.16 4.87 -12.90
N ASP A 32 -5.02 4.60 -12.22
CA ASP A 32 -3.81 4.13 -12.89
C ASP A 32 -4.01 2.76 -13.53
N THR A 33 -4.75 1.87 -12.86
CA THR A 33 -5.10 0.55 -13.38
C THR A 33 -5.91 0.65 -14.68
N LYS A 34 -6.92 1.51 -14.70
CA LYS A 34 -7.73 1.77 -15.90
C LYS A 34 -6.86 2.33 -17.03
N LYS A 35 -6.00 3.30 -16.72
CA LYS A 35 -5.09 3.89 -17.70
C LYS A 35 -4.10 2.85 -18.25
N ALA A 36 -3.59 1.97 -17.38
CA ALA A 36 -2.71 0.87 -17.79
C ALA A 36 -3.40 -0.09 -18.79
N VAL A 37 -4.64 -0.46 -18.51
CA VAL A 37 -5.44 -1.32 -19.40
C VAL A 37 -5.70 -0.63 -20.75
N GLU A 38 -6.06 0.66 -20.75
CA GLU A 38 -6.23 1.48 -21.96
C GLU A 38 -4.96 1.54 -22.82
N LEU A 39 -3.78 1.50 -22.19
CA LEU A 39 -2.47 1.50 -22.87
C LEU A 39 -2.00 0.10 -23.28
N GLY A 40 -2.81 -0.94 -23.06
CA GLY A 40 -2.54 -2.30 -23.51
C GLY A 40 -1.85 -3.20 -22.47
N ALA A 41 -1.80 -2.82 -21.20
CA ALA A 41 -1.26 -3.69 -20.16
C ALA A 41 -2.14 -4.94 -19.98
N GLU A 42 -1.51 -6.10 -19.87
CA GLU A 42 -2.18 -7.40 -19.72
C GLU A 42 -2.42 -7.78 -18.25
N GLY A 43 -2.14 -6.86 -17.34
CA GLY A 43 -2.37 -7.00 -15.92
C GLY A 43 -1.48 -6.08 -15.10
N ILE A 44 -1.61 -6.20 -13.79
CA ILE A 44 -0.77 -5.48 -12.82
C ILE A 44 0.29 -6.44 -12.28
N GLY A 45 1.55 -6.11 -12.54
CA GLY A 45 2.72 -6.87 -12.09
C GLY A 45 3.10 -6.59 -10.64
N LEU A 46 2.76 -5.39 -10.14
CA LEU A 46 2.94 -4.99 -8.75
C LEU A 46 1.91 -3.94 -8.35
N CYS A 47 1.10 -4.27 -7.35
CA CYS A 47 0.28 -3.33 -6.60
C CYS A 47 0.88 -3.18 -5.19
N ARG A 48 1.28 -1.97 -4.83
CA ARG A 48 1.88 -1.63 -3.54
C ARG A 48 0.79 -1.12 -2.60
N THR A 49 0.37 -1.98 -1.68
CA THR A 49 -0.78 -1.69 -0.80
C THR A 49 -0.52 -0.54 0.19
N GLU A 50 0.73 -0.23 0.50
CA GLU A 50 1.08 0.92 1.34
C GLU A 50 0.58 2.24 0.80
N HIS A 51 0.51 2.42 -0.52
CA HIS A 51 0.01 3.64 -1.13
C HIS A 51 -1.48 3.88 -0.86
N MET A 52 -2.23 2.81 -0.60
CA MET A 52 -3.64 2.90 -0.20
C MET A 52 -3.84 3.46 1.21
N PHE A 53 -2.79 3.47 2.06
CA PHE A 53 -2.88 3.88 3.46
C PHE A 53 -2.44 5.31 3.75
N PHE A 54 -1.83 6.00 2.78
CA PHE A 54 -1.37 7.39 2.96
C PHE A 54 -2.45 8.44 2.77
N GLU A 55 -3.65 8.05 2.40
CA GLU A 55 -4.77 8.98 2.28
C GLU A 55 -5.15 9.60 3.64
N PRO A 56 -5.59 10.88 3.68
CA PRO A 56 -5.84 11.60 4.93
C PRO A 56 -6.87 10.95 5.86
N ASP A 57 -7.83 10.22 5.33
CA ASP A 57 -8.87 9.51 6.07
C ASP A 57 -8.42 8.14 6.60
N ARG A 58 -7.27 7.65 6.15
CA ARG A 58 -6.73 6.32 6.47
C ARG A 58 -5.48 6.36 7.34
N ILE A 59 -4.63 7.38 7.15
CA ILE A 59 -3.37 7.49 7.90
C ILE A 59 -3.57 7.52 9.43
N PRO A 60 -4.61 8.14 10.02
CA PRO A 60 -4.85 8.07 11.45
C PRO A 60 -5.12 6.63 11.93
N LYS A 61 -5.80 5.82 11.13
CA LYS A 61 -6.14 4.44 11.46
C LYS A 61 -4.92 3.52 11.42
N ILE A 62 -4.02 3.72 10.44
CA ILE A 62 -2.75 2.97 10.40
C ILE A 62 -1.85 3.36 11.58
N ARG A 63 -1.80 4.64 11.94
CA ARG A 63 -1.08 5.13 13.13
C ARG A 63 -1.64 4.52 14.41
N LYS A 64 -2.96 4.46 14.55
CA LYS A 64 -3.65 3.79 15.67
C LYS A 64 -3.27 2.31 15.75
N MET A 65 -3.19 1.61 14.63
CA MET A 65 -2.74 0.23 14.57
C MET A 65 -1.29 0.10 15.05
N ILE A 66 -0.38 0.95 14.58
CA ILE A 66 1.05 0.92 14.95
C ILE A 66 1.27 1.20 16.44
N LEU A 67 0.55 2.18 16.99
CA LEU A 67 0.67 2.59 18.39
C LEU A 67 -0.06 1.67 19.38
N SER A 68 -0.87 0.72 18.87
CA SER A 68 -1.60 -0.22 19.73
C SER A 68 -0.66 -1.21 20.40
N LYS A 69 -0.69 -1.25 21.73
CA LYS A 69 0.16 -2.13 22.56
C LYS A 69 -0.37 -3.58 22.62
N THR A 70 -1.64 -3.82 22.23
CA THR A 70 -2.29 -5.13 22.29
C THR A 70 -2.71 -5.62 20.91
N VAL A 71 -2.82 -6.94 20.75
CA VAL A 71 -3.31 -7.55 19.49
C VAL A 71 -4.74 -7.13 19.20
N GLU A 72 -5.60 -7.10 20.24
CA GLU A 72 -7.00 -6.72 20.13
C GLU A 72 -7.16 -5.27 19.65
N GLY A 73 -6.34 -4.36 20.17
CA GLY A 73 -6.32 -2.96 19.75
C GLY A 73 -5.86 -2.82 18.28
N ARG A 74 -4.85 -3.59 17.87
CA ARG A 74 -4.41 -3.62 16.46
C ARG A 74 -5.49 -4.16 15.53
N VAL A 75 -6.13 -5.28 15.91
CA VAL A 75 -7.22 -5.88 15.13
C VAL A 75 -8.38 -4.90 14.96
N ALA A 76 -8.77 -4.19 16.01
CA ALA A 76 -9.84 -3.19 15.94
C ALA A 76 -9.49 -2.07 14.93
N ALA A 77 -8.27 -1.56 14.96
CA ALA A 77 -7.81 -0.55 13.99
C ALA A 77 -7.74 -1.12 12.55
N LEU A 78 -7.32 -2.38 12.40
CA LEU A 78 -7.27 -3.06 11.11
C LEU A 78 -8.67 -3.34 10.54
N ASP A 79 -9.66 -3.64 11.37
CA ASP A 79 -11.05 -3.80 10.92
C ASP A 79 -11.65 -2.48 10.39
N GLU A 80 -11.22 -1.32 10.92
CA GLU A 80 -11.55 -0.02 10.35
C GLU A 80 -10.89 0.19 8.96
N LEU A 81 -9.64 -0.26 8.78
CA LEU A 81 -8.91 -0.17 7.51
C LEU A 81 -9.43 -1.15 6.45
N LEU A 82 -9.91 -2.32 6.87
CA LEU A 82 -10.42 -3.36 5.97
C LEU A 82 -11.50 -2.85 5.03
N VAL A 83 -12.38 -1.98 5.52
CA VAL A 83 -13.49 -1.43 4.71
C VAL A 83 -12.95 -0.65 3.52
N PHE A 84 -11.93 0.19 3.73
CA PHE A 84 -11.28 0.97 2.68
C PHE A 84 -10.54 0.07 1.69
N GLN A 85 -9.69 -0.82 2.19
CA GLN A 85 -8.88 -1.67 1.33
C GLN A 85 -9.72 -2.63 0.49
N LYS A 86 -10.81 -3.13 1.03
CA LYS A 86 -11.77 -3.96 0.29
C LYS A 86 -12.45 -3.18 -0.84
N ALA A 87 -12.79 -1.91 -0.60
CA ALA A 87 -13.34 -1.04 -1.63
C ALA A 87 -12.32 -0.73 -2.73
N ASP A 88 -11.06 -0.47 -2.35
CA ASP A 88 -9.98 -0.22 -3.31
C ASP A 88 -9.71 -1.43 -4.19
N PHE A 89 -9.54 -2.61 -3.61
CA PHE A 89 -9.33 -3.83 -4.38
C PHE A 89 -10.50 -4.14 -5.31
N LYS A 90 -11.74 -3.96 -4.83
CA LYS A 90 -12.91 -4.14 -5.68
C LYS A 90 -12.84 -3.23 -6.90
N ALA A 91 -12.57 -1.94 -6.71
CA ALA A 91 -12.47 -0.98 -7.80
C ALA A 91 -11.29 -1.29 -8.76
N MET A 92 -10.17 -1.77 -8.23
CA MET A 92 -9.03 -2.21 -9.07
C MET A 92 -9.37 -3.45 -9.89
N TYR A 93 -10.03 -4.46 -9.31
CA TYR A 93 -10.46 -5.66 -10.04
C TYR A 93 -11.51 -5.33 -11.11
N GLU A 94 -12.43 -4.41 -10.85
CA GLU A 94 -13.38 -3.91 -11.85
C GLU A 94 -12.64 -3.24 -13.02
N ALA A 95 -11.64 -2.40 -12.73
CA ALA A 95 -10.83 -1.74 -13.75
C ALA A 95 -9.95 -2.71 -14.56
N LEU A 96 -9.58 -3.86 -13.98
CA LEU A 96 -8.78 -4.89 -14.64
C LEU A 96 -9.58 -5.77 -15.61
N GLU A 97 -10.90 -5.82 -15.50
CA GLU A 97 -11.75 -6.59 -16.42
C GLU A 97 -11.31 -8.07 -16.56
N GLY A 98 -10.96 -8.70 -15.45
CA GLY A 98 -10.50 -10.10 -15.40
C GLY A 98 -9.01 -10.32 -15.63
N ARG A 99 -8.21 -9.28 -15.87
CA ARG A 99 -6.76 -9.38 -15.97
C ARG A 99 -6.13 -9.64 -14.60
N PRO A 100 -4.97 -10.32 -14.53
CA PRO A 100 -4.33 -10.65 -13.26
C PRO A 100 -3.69 -9.43 -12.58
N MET A 101 -3.67 -9.45 -11.25
CA MET A 101 -2.97 -8.49 -10.42
C MET A 101 -2.10 -9.22 -9.38
N THR A 102 -0.84 -8.82 -9.27
CA THR A 102 0.04 -9.25 -8.17
C THR A 102 -0.01 -8.21 -7.08
N VAL A 103 -0.56 -8.59 -5.94
CA VAL A 103 -0.66 -7.72 -4.75
C VAL A 103 0.53 -7.96 -3.85
N ARG A 104 1.22 -6.90 -3.46
CA ARG A 104 2.21 -6.94 -2.40
C ARG A 104 1.54 -6.61 -1.06
N TYR A 105 1.70 -7.45 -0.07
CA TYR A 105 1.32 -7.11 1.30
C TYR A 105 2.09 -5.89 1.79
N LEU A 106 1.62 -5.28 2.87
CA LEU A 106 2.28 -4.14 3.50
C LEU A 106 3.78 -4.43 3.67
N ASP A 107 4.61 -3.64 2.99
CA ASP A 107 6.05 -3.88 2.90
C ASP A 107 6.88 -2.87 3.69
N PRO A 108 6.64 -1.54 3.64
CA PRO A 108 7.55 -0.59 4.26
C PRO A 108 7.58 -0.72 5.78
N PRO A 109 8.69 -0.30 6.42
CA PRO A 109 8.78 -0.23 7.86
C PRO A 109 7.68 0.66 8.45
N LEU A 110 7.16 0.28 9.63
CA LEU A 110 6.02 0.97 10.23
C LEU A 110 6.30 2.43 10.60
N HIS A 111 7.57 2.79 10.85
CA HIS A 111 7.93 4.17 11.18
C HIS A 111 7.64 5.17 10.04
N GLU A 112 7.57 4.71 8.78
CA GLU A 112 7.26 5.59 7.64
C GLU A 112 5.84 6.18 7.70
N PHE A 113 4.94 5.57 8.45
CA PHE A 113 3.58 6.09 8.67
C PHE A 113 3.49 7.06 9.86
N LEU A 114 4.52 7.14 10.69
CA LEU A 114 4.53 7.99 11.88
C LEU A 114 5.08 9.38 11.54
N PRO A 115 4.57 10.43 12.20
CA PRO A 115 5.04 11.78 11.96
C PRO A 115 6.45 11.97 12.53
N THR A 116 7.21 12.85 11.89
CA THR A 116 8.55 13.27 12.34
C THR A 116 8.55 14.66 12.97
N GLU A 117 7.61 15.52 12.56
CA GLU A 117 7.51 16.89 13.03
C GLU A 117 6.86 16.95 14.43
N GLU A 118 7.37 17.83 15.28
CA GLU A 118 6.93 17.89 16.68
C GLU A 118 5.46 18.32 16.83
N GLU A 119 4.97 19.18 15.94
CA GLU A 119 3.57 19.62 15.93
C GLU A 119 2.63 18.46 15.60
N ASP A 120 3.00 17.66 14.61
CA ASP A 120 2.21 16.48 14.20
C ASP A 120 2.24 15.37 15.27
N ILE A 121 3.37 15.22 15.98
CA ILE A 121 3.49 14.28 17.10
C ILE A 121 2.57 14.73 18.25
N LYS A 122 2.49 16.02 18.56
CA LYS A 122 1.57 16.55 19.58
C LYS A 122 0.11 16.32 19.20
N ALA A 123 -0.25 16.63 17.95
CA ALA A 123 -1.60 16.39 17.45
C ALA A 123 -1.99 14.89 17.52
N LEU A 124 -1.05 14.01 17.16
CA LEU A 124 -1.25 12.55 17.26
C LEU A 124 -1.38 12.10 18.73
N ALA A 125 -0.62 12.69 19.65
CA ALA A 125 -0.69 12.40 21.07
C ALA A 125 -2.07 12.73 21.65
N GLU A 126 -2.63 13.89 21.30
CA GLU A 126 -3.97 14.30 21.69
C GLU A 126 -5.05 13.35 21.13
N ASP A 127 -4.97 13.02 19.84
CA ASP A 127 -5.93 12.13 19.17
C ASP A 127 -5.92 10.70 19.74
N MET A 128 -4.74 10.20 20.08
CA MET A 128 -4.54 8.86 20.61
C MET A 128 -4.67 8.76 22.15
N HIS A 129 -4.84 9.88 22.85
CA HIS A 129 -4.83 9.96 24.32
C HIS A 129 -3.55 9.37 24.93
N MET A 130 -2.42 9.65 24.31
CA MET A 130 -1.08 9.22 24.71
C MET A 130 -0.23 10.45 25.04
N THR A 131 0.88 10.24 25.74
CA THR A 131 1.86 11.31 25.94
C THR A 131 2.77 11.46 24.71
N VAL A 132 3.30 12.66 24.51
CA VAL A 132 4.27 12.94 23.44
C VAL A 132 5.51 12.06 23.59
N GLU A 133 5.93 11.83 24.83
CA GLU A 133 7.07 10.98 25.17
C GLU A 133 6.84 9.53 24.74
N GLU A 134 5.67 8.95 25.00
CA GLU A 134 5.33 7.58 24.57
C GLU A 134 5.37 7.43 23.05
N ILE A 135 4.90 8.43 22.31
CA ILE A 135 4.95 8.40 20.84
C ILE A 135 6.40 8.52 20.36
N LYS A 136 7.19 9.44 20.92
CA LYS A 136 8.62 9.58 20.59
C LYS A 136 9.40 8.30 20.88
N GLU A 137 9.15 7.64 22.00
CA GLU A 137 9.76 6.35 22.33
C GLU A 137 9.38 5.27 21.29
N THR A 138 8.10 5.21 20.89
CA THR A 138 7.66 4.26 19.85
C THR A 138 8.30 4.56 18.49
N CYS A 139 8.36 5.83 18.10
CA CYS A 139 9.05 6.24 16.87
C CYS A 139 10.54 5.85 16.90
N ALA A 140 11.21 6.09 18.02
CA ALA A 140 12.62 5.72 18.19
C ALA A 140 12.84 4.20 18.15
N ALA A 141 11.94 3.43 18.78
CA ALA A 141 12.01 1.97 18.78
C ALA A 141 11.76 1.34 17.41
N LEU A 142 10.97 2.00 16.56
CA LEU A 142 10.66 1.55 15.20
C LEU A 142 11.62 2.10 14.15
N HIS A 143 12.49 3.06 14.53
CA HIS A 143 13.44 3.66 13.61
C HIS A 143 14.44 2.65 13.08
N GLU A 144 14.61 2.61 11.76
CA GLU A 144 15.52 1.70 11.06
C GLU A 144 16.75 2.45 10.56
N PHE A 145 17.94 1.94 10.88
CA PHE A 145 19.19 2.50 10.36
C PHE A 145 19.28 2.37 8.84
N ASN A 146 18.83 1.23 8.32
CA ASN A 146 18.69 0.98 6.89
C ASN A 146 17.27 0.48 6.59
N PRO A 147 16.39 1.32 6.04
CA PRO A 147 15.00 0.94 5.76
C PRO A 147 14.86 -0.27 4.83
N MET A 148 15.83 -0.50 3.95
CA MET A 148 15.77 -1.65 3.03
C MET A 148 16.08 -2.99 3.71
N MET A 149 16.84 -2.96 4.80
CA MET A 149 17.25 -4.15 5.56
C MET A 149 16.47 -4.32 6.87
N GLY A 150 15.61 -3.37 7.21
CA GLY A 150 14.91 -3.29 8.48
C GLY A 150 13.74 -4.26 8.64
N HIS A 151 12.90 -3.99 9.63
CA HIS A 151 11.72 -4.78 9.97
C HIS A 151 10.57 -4.46 9.01
N ARG A 152 10.59 -5.10 7.85
CA ARG A 152 9.65 -4.91 6.75
C ARG A 152 9.31 -6.20 6.02
N GLY A 153 8.34 -6.16 5.10
CA GLY A 153 7.98 -7.25 4.22
C GLY A 153 7.60 -8.52 4.97
N CYS A 154 8.26 -9.64 4.64
CA CYS A 154 7.97 -10.92 5.28
C CYS A 154 8.27 -10.93 6.79
N ARG A 155 9.27 -10.20 7.26
CA ARG A 155 9.55 -10.07 8.70
C ARG A 155 8.40 -9.36 9.42
N LEU A 156 7.86 -8.29 8.83
CA LEU A 156 6.70 -7.59 9.35
C LEU A 156 5.47 -8.51 9.42
N ALA A 157 5.19 -9.26 8.36
CA ALA A 157 4.07 -10.18 8.27
C ALA A 157 4.15 -11.34 9.27
N VAL A 158 5.36 -11.77 9.64
CA VAL A 158 5.56 -12.81 10.68
C VAL A 158 5.35 -12.24 12.07
N THR A 159 5.83 -11.04 12.35
CA THR A 159 5.70 -10.40 13.66
C THR A 159 4.28 -9.89 13.94
N TYR A 160 3.61 -9.37 12.91
CA TYR A 160 2.24 -8.85 12.97
C TYR A 160 1.32 -9.58 11.98
N PRO A 161 1.03 -10.88 12.21
CA PRO A 161 0.25 -11.70 11.28
C PRO A 161 -1.18 -11.19 11.06
N GLU A 162 -1.70 -10.40 12.01
CA GLU A 162 -3.01 -9.77 11.90
C GLU A 162 -3.10 -8.79 10.73
N ILE A 163 -1.99 -8.11 10.35
CA ILE A 163 -1.94 -7.22 9.18
C ILE A 163 -2.15 -8.04 7.90
N ALA A 164 -1.37 -9.09 7.71
CA ALA A 164 -1.50 -9.95 6.53
C ALA A 164 -2.88 -10.63 6.46
N ARG A 165 -3.42 -11.06 7.60
CA ARG A 165 -4.79 -11.61 7.69
C ARG A 165 -5.84 -10.61 7.27
N MET A 166 -5.73 -9.35 7.70
CA MET A 166 -6.66 -8.30 7.29
C MET A 166 -6.60 -8.10 5.76
N GLN A 167 -5.41 -8.00 5.19
CA GLN A 167 -5.22 -7.79 3.75
C GLN A 167 -5.69 -8.97 2.88
N THR A 168 -5.85 -10.16 3.46
CA THR A 168 -6.33 -11.37 2.75
C THR A 168 -7.85 -11.53 2.79
N ARG A 169 -8.53 -10.83 3.68
CA ARG A 169 -10.00 -10.88 3.89
C ARG A 169 -10.77 -10.05 2.87
#